data_b5c6e5dc31036e4d84308685a3ec95df
#
_entry.id   b5c6e5dc31036e4d84308685a3ec95df
#
_cell.length_a   1.000
_cell.length_b   1.000
_cell.length_c   1.000
_cell.angle_alpha   90.00
_cell.angle_beta   90.00
_cell.angle_gamma   90.00
#
_symmetry.space_group_name_H-M   'P 1'
#
loop_
_entity.id
_entity.type
_entity.pdbx_description
1 polymer ?
#
loop_
_entity_poly.entity_id
_entity_poly.type
_entity_poly.pdbx_seq_one_letter_code
_entity_poly.pdbx_strand_id
1 'polypeptide(L)'
;LVFGLSYNPMSNRDLTVSAEYESNKINDNNNNLNDYNIYKLGFEYILPSSIPVRAGLIHQTSAIALIPNQSILTFGTGGNFKNIIYDLGFSYTLFDYFYPDLFPIDDNNQNSFDKITESKLNILLTVQYLLK
;
A
#
# COMPACT_ATOMS: atom_id res chain seq x y z
N LEU A 1 -4.40 -15.20 -8.64
CA LEU A 1 -5.82 -14.89 -8.85
C LEU A 1 -6.08 -13.45 -8.41
N VAL A 2 -6.74 -12.66 -9.27
CA VAL A 2 -7.13 -11.28 -8.93
C VAL A 2 -8.63 -11.14 -9.12
N PHE A 3 -9.28 -10.51 -8.15
CA PHE A 3 -10.70 -10.16 -8.20
C PHE A 3 -10.87 -8.72 -7.74
N GLY A 4 -11.53 -7.91 -8.56
CA GLY A 4 -11.78 -6.50 -8.28
C GLY A 4 -13.22 -6.10 -8.51
N LEU A 5 -13.71 -5.15 -7.71
CA LEU A 5 -15.03 -4.55 -7.78
C LEU A 5 -14.90 -3.03 -7.67
N SER A 6 -15.63 -2.31 -8.49
CA SER A 6 -15.76 -0.85 -8.40
C SER A 6 -17.24 -0.46 -8.40
N TYR A 7 -17.59 0.51 -7.57
CA TYR A 7 -18.96 0.98 -7.41
C TYR A 7 -19.03 2.50 -7.43
N ASN A 8 -19.89 3.04 -8.28
CA ASN A 8 -20.24 4.45 -8.34
C ASN A 8 -21.71 4.62 -7.94
N PRO A 9 -21.99 5.26 -6.80
CA PRO A 9 -23.37 5.50 -6.37
C PRO A 9 -24.15 6.36 -7.38
N MET A 10 -25.37 5.96 -7.74
CA MET A 10 -26.20 6.74 -8.66
C MET A 10 -26.55 8.14 -8.13
N SER A 11 -26.61 8.28 -6.80
CA SER A 11 -26.89 9.55 -6.11
C SER A 11 -25.68 10.50 -6.08
N ASN A 12 -24.47 9.99 -6.28
CA ASN A 12 -23.25 10.77 -6.28
C ASN A 12 -22.25 10.17 -7.28
N ARG A 13 -22.28 10.63 -8.52
CA ARG A 13 -21.43 10.14 -9.60
C ARG A 13 -19.96 10.54 -9.44
N ASP A 14 -19.68 11.50 -8.57
CA ASP A 14 -18.32 11.99 -8.29
C ASP A 14 -17.58 11.08 -7.32
N LEU A 15 -18.29 10.13 -6.67
CA LEU A 15 -17.71 9.16 -5.75
C LEU A 15 -17.50 7.81 -6.44
N THR A 16 -16.30 7.28 -6.32
CA THR A 16 -15.96 5.90 -6.68
C THR A 16 -15.40 5.19 -5.48
N VAL A 17 -15.90 3.99 -5.21
CA VAL A 17 -15.35 3.07 -4.20
C VAL A 17 -14.89 1.81 -4.91
N SER A 18 -13.68 1.36 -4.62
CA SER A 18 -13.13 0.16 -5.21
C SER A 18 -12.57 -0.79 -4.15
N ALA A 19 -12.69 -2.08 -4.42
CA ALA A 19 -12.07 -3.12 -3.61
C ALA A 19 -11.41 -4.14 -4.55
N GLU A 20 -10.23 -4.61 -4.18
CA GLU A 20 -9.50 -5.64 -4.92
C GLU A 20 -8.91 -6.66 -3.96
N TYR A 21 -8.99 -7.91 -4.34
CA TYR A 21 -8.34 -9.02 -3.69
C TYR A 21 -7.43 -9.73 -4.68
N GLU A 22 -6.19 -9.93 -4.29
CA GLU A 22 -5.19 -10.65 -5.06
C GLU A 22 -4.63 -11.80 -4.22
N SER A 23 -4.61 -13.00 -4.81
CA SER A 23 -4.01 -14.19 -4.18
C SER A 23 -2.85 -14.68 -5.05
N ASN A 24 -1.68 -14.75 -4.46
CA ASN A 24 -0.44 -15.18 -5.10
C ASN A 24 0.03 -16.48 -4.47
N LYS A 25 0.04 -17.54 -5.28
CA LYS A 25 0.56 -18.85 -4.88
C LYS A 25 2.02 -18.94 -5.25
N ILE A 26 2.83 -19.36 -4.29
CA ILE A 26 4.27 -19.59 -4.49
C ILE A 26 4.50 -21.10 -4.49
N ASN A 27 5.01 -21.63 -5.60
CA ASN A 27 5.41 -23.03 -5.67
C ASN A 27 6.89 -23.14 -5.27
N ASP A 28 7.14 -23.19 -3.96
CA ASP A 28 8.49 -23.35 -3.41
C ASP A 28 8.70 -24.81 -3.00
N ASN A 29 9.62 -25.49 -3.69
CA ASN A 29 9.95 -26.89 -3.42
C ASN A 29 10.58 -27.11 -2.03
N ASN A 30 11.05 -26.05 -1.37
CA ASN A 30 11.68 -26.10 -0.05
C ASN A 30 10.72 -25.71 1.09
N ASN A 31 9.47 -25.35 0.80
CA ASN A 31 8.45 -24.90 1.75
C ASN A 31 8.89 -23.72 2.66
N ASN A 32 9.81 -22.88 2.20
CA ASN A 32 10.29 -21.71 2.94
C ASN A 32 9.41 -20.47 2.70
N LEU A 33 8.60 -20.48 1.63
CA LEU A 33 7.73 -19.38 1.26
C LEU A 33 6.26 -19.81 1.34
N ASN A 34 5.45 -18.93 1.90
CA ASN A 34 4.00 -19.11 2.00
C ASN A 34 3.27 -18.37 0.86
N ASP A 35 2.09 -18.84 0.53
CA ASP A 35 1.16 -18.06 -0.29
C ASP A 35 0.87 -16.72 0.40
N TYR A 36 0.73 -15.65 -0.37
CA TYR A 36 0.39 -14.35 0.17
C TYR A 36 -0.80 -13.72 -0.54
N ASN A 37 -1.50 -12.88 0.19
CA ASN A 37 -2.70 -12.21 -0.28
C ASN A 37 -2.54 -10.69 -0.16
N ILE A 38 -3.13 -9.96 -1.11
CA ILE A 38 -3.18 -8.51 -1.09
C ILE A 38 -4.64 -8.08 -1.13
N TYR A 39 -5.03 -7.25 -0.17
CA TYR A 39 -6.35 -6.62 -0.09
C TYR A 39 -6.19 -5.14 -0.34
N LYS A 40 -6.96 -4.58 -1.26
CA LYS A 40 -6.91 -3.16 -1.58
C LYS A 40 -8.30 -2.56 -1.48
N LEU A 41 -8.39 -1.41 -0.82
CA LEU A 41 -9.58 -0.59 -0.76
C LEU A 41 -9.22 0.81 -1.28
N GLY A 42 -10.07 1.38 -2.10
CA GLY A 42 -9.85 2.69 -2.70
C GLY A 42 -11.11 3.55 -2.71
N PHE A 43 -10.90 4.84 -2.51
CA PHE A 43 -11.92 5.87 -2.65
C PHE A 43 -11.39 6.95 -3.58
N GLU A 44 -12.21 7.41 -4.49
CA GLU A 44 -11.98 8.61 -5.29
C GLU A 44 -13.20 9.50 -5.21
N TYR A 45 -12.98 10.77 -4.96
CA TYR A 45 -14.01 11.80 -5.01
C TYR A 45 -13.55 12.93 -5.90
N ILE A 46 -14.37 13.27 -6.89
CA ILE A 46 -14.10 14.39 -7.79
C ILE A 46 -14.76 15.64 -7.22
N LEU A 47 -13.93 16.60 -6.81
CA LEU A 47 -14.40 17.88 -6.30
C LEU A 47 -15.14 18.68 -7.39
N PRO A 48 -16.00 19.66 -7.04
CA PRO A 48 -16.66 20.53 -8.00
C PRO A 48 -15.68 21.30 -8.91
N SER A 49 -14.43 21.48 -8.49
CA SER A 49 -13.34 22.03 -9.28
C SER A 49 -12.70 21.04 -10.27
N SER A 50 -13.27 19.86 -10.44
CA SER A 50 -12.75 18.75 -11.26
C SER A 50 -11.39 18.23 -10.78
N ILE A 51 -11.08 18.42 -9.52
CA ILE A 51 -9.86 17.89 -8.88
C ILE A 51 -10.22 16.57 -8.19
N PRO A 52 -9.60 15.43 -8.58
CA PRO A 52 -9.79 14.18 -7.89
C PRO A 52 -9.04 14.17 -6.55
N VAL A 53 -9.68 13.69 -5.51
CA VAL A 53 -9.07 13.36 -4.23
C VAL A 53 -9.22 11.86 -4.02
N ARG A 54 -8.11 11.19 -3.75
CA ARG A 54 -8.04 9.73 -3.64
C ARG A 54 -7.48 9.34 -2.29
N ALA A 55 -8.03 8.28 -1.72
CA ALA A 55 -7.50 7.63 -0.52
C ALA A 55 -7.59 6.11 -0.71
N GLY A 56 -6.64 5.39 -0.14
CA GLY A 56 -6.63 3.93 -0.25
C GLY A 56 -5.91 3.27 0.92
N LEU A 57 -6.24 2.00 1.10
CA LEU A 57 -5.60 1.10 2.04
C LEU A 57 -5.21 -0.17 1.30
N ILE A 58 -3.95 -0.58 1.45
CA ILE A 58 -3.44 -1.85 0.96
C ILE A 58 -2.98 -2.65 2.18
N HIS A 59 -3.47 -3.88 2.30
CA HIS A 59 -2.99 -4.83 3.29
C HIS A 59 -2.44 -6.06 2.58
N GLN A 60 -1.17 -6.37 2.84
CA GLN A 60 -0.46 -7.49 2.25
C GLN A 60 0.01 -8.44 3.34
N THR A 61 -0.36 -9.72 3.21
CA THR A 61 0.21 -10.78 4.04
C THR A 61 1.61 -11.13 3.55
N SER A 62 2.47 -11.59 4.45
CA SER A 62 3.85 -11.91 4.11
C SER A 62 3.98 -13.32 3.52
N ALA A 63 4.80 -13.45 2.49
CA ALA A 63 5.23 -14.74 1.97
C ALA A 63 6.28 -15.42 2.86
N ILE A 64 6.95 -14.67 3.72
CA ILE A 64 8.03 -15.14 4.59
C ILE A 64 7.54 -15.09 6.04
N ALA A 65 7.58 -16.22 6.76
CA ALA A 65 7.04 -16.33 8.11
C ALA A 65 7.66 -15.35 9.13
N LEU A 66 8.92 -14.96 8.92
CA LEU A 66 9.63 -14.02 9.80
C LEU A 66 9.36 -12.54 9.47
N ILE A 67 8.75 -12.25 8.32
CA ILE A 67 8.42 -10.89 7.92
C ILE A 67 6.94 -10.64 8.23
N PRO A 68 6.59 -9.59 8.99
CA PRO A 68 5.20 -9.30 9.31
C PRO A 68 4.40 -8.84 8.08
N ASN A 69 3.08 -8.94 8.20
CA ASN A 69 2.16 -8.36 7.24
C ASN A 69 2.33 -6.84 7.19
N GLN A 70 2.09 -6.25 6.03
CA GLN A 70 2.23 -4.81 5.82
C GLN A 70 0.90 -4.15 5.52
N SER A 71 0.71 -2.95 6.07
CA SER A 71 -0.41 -2.09 5.72
C SER A 71 0.11 -0.76 5.19
N ILE A 72 -0.42 -0.33 4.06
CA ILE A 72 0.00 0.87 3.35
C ILE A 72 -1.22 1.79 3.21
N LEU A 73 -1.12 2.99 3.75
CA LEU A 73 -2.08 4.06 3.49
C LEU A 73 -1.61 4.86 2.27
N THR A 74 -2.54 5.18 1.40
CA THR A 74 -2.27 5.96 0.20
C THR A 74 -3.21 7.15 0.11
N PHE A 75 -2.68 8.28 -0.38
CA PHE A 75 -3.45 9.47 -0.70
C PHE A 75 -2.99 10.00 -2.05
N GLY A 76 -3.89 10.64 -2.78
CA GLY A 76 -3.54 11.19 -4.08
C GLY A 76 -4.49 12.32 -4.49
N THR A 77 -3.96 13.19 -5.35
CA THR A 77 -4.72 14.23 -6.03
C THR A 77 -4.06 14.53 -7.36
N GLY A 78 -4.78 15.17 -8.24
CA GLY A 78 -4.24 15.54 -9.54
C GLY A 78 -5.15 16.57 -10.21
N GLY A 79 -4.76 17.01 -11.40
CA GLY A 79 -5.59 17.96 -12.12
C GLY A 79 -4.91 18.47 -13.38
N ASN A 80 -5.63 19.38 -14.04
CA ASN A 80 -5.18 20.03 -15.27
C ASN A 80 -5.10 21.54 -15.07
N PHE A 81 -3.99 22.12 -15.42
CA PHE A 81 -3.85 23.56 -15.47
C PHE A 81 -3.28 23.97 -16.84
N LYS A 82 -4.14 24.51 -17.70
CA LYS A 82 -3.81 24.85 -19.12
C LYS A 82 -3.29 23.61 -19.86
N ASN A 83 -2.00 23.61 -20.22
CA ASN A 83 -1.34 22.54 -20.93
C ASN A 83 -0.55 21.59 -19.99
N ILE A 84 -0.71 21.75 -18.68
CA ILE A 84 -0.02 20.92 -17.68
C ILE A 84 -1.05 19.99 -17.03
N ILE A 85 -0.75 18.70 -17.06
CA ILE A 85 -1.43 17.69 -16.25
C ILE A 85 -0.47 17.31 -15.13
N TYR A 86 -0.96 17.27 -13.90
CA TYR A 86 -0.18 16.86 -12.74
C TYR A 86 -0.91 15.81 -11.93
N ASP A 87 -0.14 14.92 -11.33
CA ASP A 87 -0.60 13.92 -10.36
C ASP A 87 0.36 13.89 -9.19
N LEU A 88 -0.18 13.89 -7.96
CA LEU A 88 0.56 13.84 -6.72
C LEU A 88 0.04 12.68 -5.88
N GLY A 89 0.93 11.78 -5.51
CA GLY A 89 0.64 10.62 -4.69
C GLY A 89 1.52 10.55 -3.46
N PHE A 90 0.93 10.09 -2.37
CA PHE A 90 1.61 9.80 -1.10
C PHE A 90 1.31 8.37 -0.71
N SER A 91 2.29 7.66 -0.17
CA SER A 91 2.07 6.39 0.51
C SER A 91 2.87 6.32 1.80
N TYR A 92 2.22 5.82 2.84
CA TYR A 92 2.82 5.63 4.15
C TYR A 92 2.67 4.17 4.57
N THR A 93 3.78 3.55 4.91
CA THR A 93 3.84 2.16 5.39
C THR A 93 4.44 2.16 6.79
N LEU A 94 3.83 1.40 7.69
CA LEU A 94 4.36 1.08 9.01
C LEU A 94 4.40 -0.43 9.14
N PHE A 95 5.53 -0.97 9.57
CA PHE A 95 5.67 -2.40 9.84
C PHE A 95 6.68 -2.65 10.96
N ASP A 96 6.39 -3.70 11.72
CA ASP A 96 7.23 -4.15 12.83
C ASP A 96 7.83 -5.51 12.46
N TYR A 97 9.09 -5.72 12.78
CA TYR A 97 9.69 -7.03 12.67
C TYR A 97 10.63 -7.30 13.84
N PHE A 98 10.93 -8.58 14.06
CA PHE A 98 11.83 -9.02 15.11
C PHE A 98 13.19 -9.37 14.51
N TYR A 99 14.24 -8.82 15.10
CA TYR A 99 15.61 -9.10 14.70
C TYR A 99 16.36 -9.75 15.88
N PRO A 100 17.21 -10.77 15.65
CA PRO A 100 18.02 -11.34 16.71
C PRO A 100 18.90 -10.25 17.35
N ASP A 101 18.87 -10.19 18.68
CA ASP A 101 19.74 -9.26 19.41
C ASP A 101 21.21 -9.59 19.10
N LEU A 102 21.91 -8.61 18.54
CA LEU A 102 23.33 -8.75 18.18
C LEU A 102 24.26 -8.57 19.38
N PHE A 103 23.75 -8.02 20.50
CA PHE A 103 24.54 -7.72 21.69
C PHE A 103 23.78 -8.12 22.98
N PRO A 104 23.49 -9.43 23.16
CA PRO A 104 22.78 -9.89 24.33
C PRO A 104 23.60 -9.56 25.62
N ILE A 105 22.97 -8.79 26.53
CA ILE A 105 23.62 -8.33 27.76
C ILE A 105 23.62 -9.41 28.86
N ASP A 106 22.75 -10.43 28.73
CA ASP A 106 22.60 -11.48 29.73
C ASP A 106 23.19 -12.82 29.29
N ASP A 107 23.99 -13.45 30.17
CA ASP A 107 24.54 -14.81 30.03
C ASP A 107 23.48 -15.92 30.00
N ASN A 108 22.21 -15.60 30.18
CA ASN A 108 21.11 -16.54 30.01
C ASN A 108 20.80 -16.66 28.53
N ASN A 109 21.16 -17.80 27.96
CA ASN A 109 20.96 -18.27 26.57
C ASN A 109 19.48 -18.22 26.07
N GLN A 110 18.75 -17.18 26.37
CA GLN A 110 17.46 -16.87 25.72
C GLN A 110 17.78 -16.03 24.51
N ASN A 111 17.49 -16.56 23.33
CA ASN A 111 17.48 -15.82 22.08
C ASN A 111 16.59 -14.59 22.26
N SER A 112 17.17 -13.47 22.67
CA SER A 112 16.48 -12.21 22.74
C SER A 112 16.29 -11.68 21.31
N PHE A 113 15.07 -11.24 21.02
CA PHE A 113 14.76 -10.60 19.76
C PHE A 113 14.38 -9.15 20.04
N ASP A 114 15.00 -8.25 19.33
CA ASP A 114 14.65 -6.84 19.34
C ASP A 114 13.49 -6.59 18.38
N LYS A 115 12.48 -5.86 18.86
CA LYS A 115 11.40 -5.37 18.02
C LYS A 115 11.84 -4.09 17.32
N ILE A 116 11.90 -4.14 16.00
CA ILE A 116 12.20 -2.98 15.15
C ILE A 116 10.92 -2.50 14.50
N THR A 117 10.64 -1.20 14.63
CA THR A 117 9.54 -0.52 13.96
C THR A 117 10.11 0.36 12.86
N GLU A 118 9.73 0.10 11.63
CA GLU A 118 10.10 0.92 10.48
C GLU A 118 8.90 1.63 9.89
N SER A 119 9.12 2.88 9.47
CA SER A 119 8.16 3.66 8.70
C SER A 119 8.75 4.09 7.37
N LYS A 120 7.95 4.02 6.32
CA LYS A 120 8.34 4.45 4.98
C LYS A 120 7.30 5.40 4.42
N LEU A 121 7.73 6.60 4.05
CA LEU A 121 6.94 7.59 3.31
C LEU A 121 7.47 7.67 1.88
N ASN A 122 6.59 7.51 0.90
CA ASN A 122 6.91 7.77 -0.50
C ASN A 122 6.03 8.93 -0.99
N ILE A 123 6.63 9.80 -1.79
CA ILE A 123 5.95 10.92 -2.46
C ILE A 123 6.26 10.79 -3.93
N LEU A 124 5.23 10.81 -4.77
CA LEU A 124 5.34 10.73 -6.22
C LEU A 124 4.66 11.95 -6.83
N LEU A 125 5.38 12.70 -7.64
CA LEU A 125 4.86 13.79 -8.46
C LEU A 125 5.08 13.45 -9.92
N THR A 126 4.01 13.45 -10.70
CA THR A 126 4.06 13.33 -12.15
C THR A 126 3.57 14.64 -12.77
N VAL A 127 4.31 15.15 -13.73
CA VAL A 127 3.94 16.35 -14.49
C VAL A 127 4.08 16.04 -15.98
N GLN A 128 3.01 16.31 -16.73
CA GLN A 128 2.97 16.14 -18.16
C GLN A 128 2.64 17.49 -18.82
N TYR A 129 3.44 17.89 -19.81
CA TYR A 129 3.18 19.09 -20.61
C TYR A 129 2.69 18.69 -22.01
N LEU A 130 1.55 19.23 -22.41
CA LEU A 130 0.96 19.00 -23.74
C LEU A 130 1.47 20.08 -24.72
N LEU A 131 2.35 19.68 -25.61
CA LEU A 131 2.79 20.53 -26.73
C LEU A 131 1.66 20.62 -27.75
N LYS A 132 1.32 21.83 -28.18
CA LYS A 132 0.37 22.07 -29.28
C LYS A 132 1.11 22.16 -30.59
#